data_a9832c83246dd3a722e4c8ce813e5f80
#
_entry.id   a9832c83246dd3a722e4c8ce813e5f80
#
_cell.length_a   1.000
_cell.length_b   1.000
_cell.length_c   1.000
_cell.angle_alpha   90.00
_cell.angle_beta   90.00
_cell.angle_gamma   90.00
#
_symmetry.space_group_name_H-M   'P 1'
#
loop_
_entity.id
_entity.type
_entity.pdbx_description
1 polymer ?
#
loop_
_entity_poly.entity_id
_entity_poly.type
_entity_poly.pdbx_seq_one_letter_code
_entity_poly.pdbx_strand_id
1 'polypeptide(L)'
;SSAAFIVDAAKINLPSGKKSLALYLYPEESNGNNGWERSTEYTKASIEHYSKKWYEYPYPVAVNVASNVGGMEYPAISFCGYKAKGGDLWGVTDHEFGHNWFPMIVGSNERLHAWMDEGFNTFINEISTIHFNKGEYHRSYGTKNFLTQALFNPSLEPVMSSPQNMRERHIGYLAYYKPAYALRILREEIIGPERFDVAFRKYIEYWAYKHPTPNDFFRTIENETGENLN
;
A
#
# COMPACT_ATOMS: atom_id res chain seq x y z
N SER A 1 -25.53 -7.24 -2.62
CA SER A 1 -25.92 -6.07 -1.79
C SER A 1 -27.43 -6.11 -1.54
N SER A 2 -27.86 -5.69 -0.37
CA SER A 2 -29.27 -5.53 -0.06
C SER A 2 -29.70 -4.06 -0.27
N ALA A 3 -31.02 -3.80 -0.30
CA ALA A 3 -31.55 -2.44 -0.37
C ALA A 3 -31.18 -1.57 0.85
N ALA A 4 -30.61 -2.16 1.90
CA ALA A 4 -30.14 -1.49 3.11
C ALA A 4 -28.69 -0.95 2.98
N PHE A 5 -28.01 -1.20 1.85
CA PHE A 5 -26.66 -0.69 1.62
C PHE A 5 -26.70 0.66 0.90
N ILE A 6 -25.94 1.61 1.41
CA ILE A 6 -25.68 2.89 0.77
C ILE A 6 -24.63 2.66 -0.31
N VAL A 7 -24.84 3.25 -1.48
CA VAL A 7 -23.91 3.22 -2.62
C VAL A 7 -23.63 4.65 -3.04
N ASP A 8 -22.36 4.97 -3.23
CA ASP A 8 -21.95 6.24 -3.82
C ASP A 8 -20.79 6.06 -4.80
N ALA A 9 -20.55 7.05 -5.64
CA ALA A 9 -19.58 6.97 -6.71
C ALA A 9 -18.91 8.30 -7.00
N ALA A 10 -17.62 8.26 -7.36
CA ALA A 10 -16.88 9.41 -7.85
C ALA A 10 -16.01 9.06 -9.06
N LYS A 11 -15.80 10.05 -9.92
CA LYS A 11 -14.84 9.92 -11.03
C LYS A 11 -13.41 10.04 -10.51
N ILE A 12 -12.57 9.09 -10.88
CA ILE A 12 -11.12 9.11 -10.71
C ILE A 12 -10.50 9.68 -11.99
N ASN A 13 -9.59 10.64 -11.84
CA ASN A 13 -8.87 11.24 -12.95
C ASN A 13 -7.48 10.61 -13.06
N LEU A 14 -7.20 9.95 -14.17
CA LEU A 14 -5.93 9.29 -14.41
C LEU A 14 -4.97 10.19 -15.22
N PRO A 15 -3.65 10.05 -15.06
CA PRO A 15 -2.65 10.89 -15.73
C PRO A 15 -2.76 10.93 -17.25
N SER A 16 -3.14 9.81 -17.88
CA SER A 16 -3.36 9.73 -19.33
C SER A 16 -4.59 10.47 -19.84
N GLY A 17 -5.42 11.01 -18.94
CA GLY A 17 -6.74 11.58 -19.26
C GLY A 17 -7.87 10.56 -19.28
N LYS A 18 -7.58 9.27 -19.15
CA LYS A 18 -8.59 8.25 -18.92
C LYS A 18 -9.33 8.49 -17.60
N LYS A 19 -10.48 7.87 -17.46
CA LYS A 19 -11.30 7.93 -16.26
C LYS A 19 -11.49 6.53 -15.71
N SER A 20 -11.48 6.43 -14.39
CA SER A 20 -11.95 5.27 -13.65
C SER A 20 -13.09 5.71 -12.73
N LEU A 21 -13.77 4.79 -12.11
CA LEU A 21 -14.90 5.04 -11.22
C LEU A 21 -14.58 4.47 -9.84
N ALA A 22 -14.53 5.33 -8.83
CA ALA A 22 -14.59 4.88 -7.44
C ALA A 22 -16.04 4.55 -7.09
N LEU A 23 -16.27 3.36 -6.60
CA LEU A 23 -17.56 2.90 -6.09
C LEU A 23 -17.37 2.38 -4.67
N TYR A 24 -18.35 2.61 -3.81
CA TYR A 24 -18.37 1.91 -2.55
C TYR A 24 -19.77 1.53 -2.10
N LEU A 25 -19.79 0.51 -1.23
CA LEU A 25 -21.01 -0.06 -0.68
C LEU A 25 -20.81 -0.27 0.83
N TYR A 26 -21.69 0.32 1.65
CA TYR A 26 -21.62 0.16 3.08
C TYR A 26 -23.01 0.16 3.73
N PRO A 27 -23.20 -0.50 4.88
CA PRO A 27 -24.45 -0.47 5.61
C PRO A 27 -24.62 0.86 6.37
N GLU A 28 -25.84 1.27 6.63
CA GLU A 28 -26.16 2.56 7.26
C GLU A 28 -25.45 2.78 8.60
N GLU A 29 -25.26 1.74 9.39
CA GLU A 29 -24.54 1.78 10.66
C GLU A 29 -23.06 2.15 10.55
N SER A 30 -22.50 2.09 9.36
CA SER A 30 -21.10 2.51 9.09
C SER A 30 -20.95 4.01 8.88
N ASN A 31 -22.06 4.72 8.81
CA ASN A 31 -22.11 6.17 8.58
C ASN A 31 -21.75 6.98 9.84
N GLY A 32 -21.40 8.25 9.65
CA GLY A 32 -21.16 9.23 10.72
C GLY A 32 -19.78 9.13 11.39
N ASN A 33 -19.35 10.23 12.00
CA ASN A 33 -18.06 10.37 12.69
C ASN A 33 -16.84 10.13 11.77
N ASN A 34 -16.83 10.71 10.57
CA ASN A 34 -15.85 10.42 9.51
C ASN A 34 -15.79 8.93 9.16
N GLY A 35 -16.96 8.31 9.06
CA GLY A 35 -17.11 6.92 8.69
C GLY A 35 -17.12 6.72 7.18
N TRP A 36 -17.87 5.73 6.75
CA TRP A 36 -17.89 5.25 5.38
C TRP A 36 -18.44 6.26 4.37
N GLU A 37 -19.13 7.31 4.79
CA GLU A 37 -19.52 8.43 3.94
C GLU A 37 -18.35 9.13 3.24
N ARG A 38 -17.11 8.96 3.77
CA ARG A 38 -15.87 9.46 3.15
C ARG A 38 -15.13 8.44 2.29
N SER A 39 -15.62 7.23 2.17
CA SER A 39 -14.91 6.16 1.46
C SER A 39 -14.65 6.45 -0.01
N THR A 40 -15.57 7.18 -0.70
CA THR A 40 -15.33 7.62 -2.10
C THR A 40 -14.14 8.57 -2.19
N GLU A 41 -14.08 9.53 -1.27
CA GLU A 41 -12.97 10.49 -1.18
C GLU A 41 -11.65 9.75 -1.00
N TYR A 42 -11.62 8.79 -0.06
CA TYR A 42 -10.42 8.03 0.25
C TYR A 42 -9.96 7.16 -0.92
N THR A 43 -10.87 6.39 -1.50
CA THR A 43 -10.57 5.54 -2.67
C THR A 43 -10.06 6.38 -3.84
N LYS A 44 -10.75 7.49 -4.15
CA LYS A 44 -10.34 8.41 -5.22
C LYS A 44 -8.95 8.99 -4.96
N ALA A 45 -8.71 9.50 -3.76
CA ALA A 45 -7.43 10.13 -3.39
C ALA A 45 -6.27 9.13 -3.47
N SER A 46 -6.44 7.93 -2.96
CA SER A 46 -5.46 6.84 -3.00
C SER A 46 -5.09 6.49 -4.45
N ILE A 47 -6.08 6.18 -5.29
CA ILE A 47 -5.87 5.79 -6.69
C ILE A 47 -5.23 6.93 -7.51
N GLU A 48 -5.70 8.16 -7.36
CA GLU A 48 -5.14 9.33 -8.07
C GLU A 48 -3.69 9.61 -7.63
N HIS A 49 -3.39 9.48 -6.33
CA HIS A 49 -2.04 9.65 -5.81
C HIS A 49 -1.07 8.60 -6.38
N TYR A 50 -1.41 7.33 -6.26
CA TYR A 50 -0.56 6.24 -6.76
C TYR A 50 -0.40 6.25 -8.27
N SER A 51 -1.49 6.57 -9.01
CA SER A 51 -1.45 6.69 -10.46
C SER A 51 -0.49 7.78 -10.93
N LYS A 52 -0.48 8.91 -10.26
CA LYS A 52 0.41 10.05 -10.56
C LYS A 52 1.86 9.78 -10.15
N LYS A 53 2.04 9.15 -8.98
CA LYS A 53 3.36 9.01 -8.39
C LYS A 53 4.12 7.81 -8.90
N TRP A 54 3.45 6.67 -9.10
CA TRP A 54 4.09 5.40 -9.36
C TRP A 54 3.78 4.83 -10.75
N TYR A 55 2.53 4.44 -10.98
CA TYR A 55 2.07 3.82 -12.23
C TYR A 55 0.56 4.03 -12.38
N GLU A 56 0.07 4.28 -13.61
CA GLU A 56 -1.34 4.54 -13.82
C GLU A 56 -2.22 3.33 -13.52
N TYR A 57 -3.28 3.54 -12.76
CA TYR A 57 -4.26 2.51 -12.40
C TYR A 57 -4.90 1.88 -13.65
N PRO A 58 -4.85 0.56 -13.80
CA PRO A 58 -5.24 -0.08 -15.06
C PRO A 58 -6.73 -0.39 -15.18
N TYR A 59 -7.46 -0.40 -14.06
CA TYR A 59 -8.83 -0.88 -14.05
C TYR A 59 -9.84 0.22 -14.29
N PRO A 60 -11.04 -0.10 -14.88
CA PRO A 60 -12.09 0.90 -15.15
C PRO A 60 -12.86 1.30 -13.89
N VAL A 61 -12.72 0.56 -12.80
CA VAL A 61 -13.44 0.77 -11.53
C VAL A 61 -12.54 0.42 -10.35
N ALA A 62 -12.77 1.05 -9.21
CA ALA A 62 -12.22 0.73 -7.90
C ALA A 62 -13.37 0.63 -6.91
N VAL A 63 -13.68 -0.56 -6.42
CA VAL A 63 -14.83 -0.84 -5.56
C VAL A 63 -14.37 -1.08 -4.13
N ASN A 64 -14.86 -0.30 -3.17
CA ASN A 64 -14.63 -0.53 -1.74
C ASN A 64 -15.92 -1.03 -1.08
N VAL A 65 -15.86 -2.16 -0.41
CA VAL A 65 -17.01 -2.81 0.21
C VAL A 65 -16.82 -2.93 1.72
N ALA A 66 -17.75 -2.37 2.47
CA ALA A 66 -17.79 -2.57 3.92
C ALA A 66 -18.12 -4.03 4.25
N SER A 67 -17.29 -4.65 5.07
CA SER A 67 -17.43 -6.07 5.40
C SER A 67 -17.01 -6.37 6.86
N ASN A 68 -17.20 -7.61 7.27
CA ASN A 68 -16.67 -8.11 8.56
C ASN A 68 -15.16 -8.45 8.48
N VAL A 69 -14.58 -8.45 7.29
CA VAL A 69 -13.14 -8.60 7.08
C VAL A 69 -12.48 -7.25 7.36
N GLY A 70 -11.37 -7.25 8.11
CA GLY A 70 -10.67 -6.03 8.51
C GLY A 70 -10.03 -5.30 7.35
N GLY A 71 -9.48 -6.04 6.40
CA GLY A 71 -8.89 -5.61 5.15
C GLY A 71 -8.69 -6.82 4.25
N MET A 72 -8.98 -6.70 2.96
CA MET A 72 -8.70 -7.74 1.96
C MET A 72 -8.76 -7.13 0.56
N GLU A 73 -7.68 -7.33 -0.16
CA GLU A 73 -7.45 -6.84 -1.50
C GLU A 73 -7.82 -7.88 -2.57
N TYR A 74 -8.39 -7.38 -3.65
CA TYR A 74 -8.53 -8.09 -4.93
C TYR A 74 -8.37 -7.09 -6.08
N PRO A 75 -8.09 -7.54 -7.30
CA PRO A 75 -8.03 -6.63 -8.44
C PRO A 75 -9.30 -5.80 -8.58
N ALA A 76 -9.17 -4.48 -8.44
CA ALA A 76 -10.23 -3.50 -8.57
C ALA A 76 -11.37 -3.55 -7.51
N ILE A 77 -11.32 -4.44 -6.54
CA ILE A 77 -12.29 -4.51 -5.44
C ILE A 77 -11.60 -4.84 -4.13
N SER A 78 -11.89 -4.07 -3.08
CA SER A 78 -11.36 -4.25 -1.74
C SER A 78 -12.48 -4.40 -0.73
N PHE A 79 -12.22 -5.18 0.32
CA PHE A 79 -13.11 -5.32 1.46
C PHE A 79 -12.45 -4.70 2.68
N CYS A 80 -13.12 -3.73 3.31
CA CYS A 80 -12.62 -3.05 4.49
C CYS A 80 -13.60 -3.19 5.65
N GLY A 81 -13.08 -3.11 6.87
CA GLY A 81 -13.89 -3.26 8.08
C GLY A 81 -15.03 -2.24 8.15
N TYR A 82 -16.28 -2.68 8.27
CA TYR A 82 -17.45 -1.81 8.28
C TYR A 82 -17.50 -0.85 9.49
N LYS A 83 -16.74 -1.14 10.55
CA LYS A 83 -16.62 -0.29 11.76
C LYS A 83 -15.48 0.71 11.67
N ALA A 84 -14.60 0.61 10.67
CA ALA A 84 -13.49 1.54 10.52
C ALA A 84 -13.98 2.97 10.27
N LYS A 85 -13.31 3.95 10.87
CA LYS A 85 -13.66 5.37 10.77
C LYS A 85 -12.41 6.25 10.76
N GLY A 86 -12.52 7.45 10.21
CA GLY A 86 -11.44 8.44 10.22
C GLY A 86 -10.13 7.88 9.67
N GLY A 87 -9.04 8.07 10.43
CA GLY A 87 -7.71 7.61 10.05
C GLY A 87 -7.58 6.10 9.87
N ASP A 88 -8.36 5.31 10.61
CA ASP A 88 -8.34 3.85 10.47
C ASP A 88 -9.02 3.42 9.15
N LEU A 89 -10.12 4.09 8.77
CA LEU A 89 -10.75 3.83 7.47
C LEU A 89 -9.89 4.32 6.31
N TRP A 90 -9.25 5.50 6.44
CA TRP A 90 -8.26 5.96 5.47
C TRP A 90 -7.15 4.93 5.31
N GLY A 91 -6.54 4.53 6.42
CA GLY A 91 -5.40 3.62 6.42
C GLY A 91 -5.71 2.27 5.75
N VAL A 92 -6.83 1.63 6.12
CA VAL A 92 -7.20 0.36 5.51
C VAL A 92 -7.60 0.53 4.03
N THR A 93 -8.31 1.61 3.66
CA THR A 93 -8.68 1.88 2.27
C THR A 93 -7.43 2.10 1.40
N ASP A 94 -6.50 2.94 1.85
CA ASP A 94 -5.27 3.24 1.14
C ASP A 94 -4.37 2.00 1.00
N HIS A 95 -4.33 1.16 2.04
CA HIS A 95 -3.60 -0.11 2.05
C HIS A 95 -4.18 -1.10 1.03
N GLU A 96 -5.47 -1.40 1.12
CA GLU A 96 -6.08 -2.39 0.24
C GLU A 96 -6.06 -1.97 -1.25
N PHE A 97 -6.18 -0.68 -1.54
CA PHE A 97 -5.99 -0.20 -2.92
C PHE A 97 -4.53 -0.12 -3.34
N GLY A 98 -3.61 0.08 -2.44
CA GLY A 98 -2.17 0.03 -2.72
C GLY A 98 -1.71 -1.34 -3.24
N HIS A 99 -2.35 -2.42 -2.80
CA HIS A 99 -2.13 -3.78 -3.31
C HIS A 99 -2.41 -3.93 -4.82
N ASN A 100 -3.17 -3.03 -5.43
CA ASN A 100 -3.28 -3.03 -6.89
C ASN A 100 -1.93 -2.72 -7.59
N TRP A 101 -0.97 -2.10 -6.90
CA TRP A 101 0.41 -1.94 -7.35
C TRP A 101 1.28 -3.12 -6.93
N PHE A 102 1.17 -3.57 -5.68
CA PHE A 102 1.89 -4.70 -5.11
C PHE A 102 0.92 -5.61 -4.34
N PRO A 103 0.63 -6.86 -4.79
CA PRO A 103 1.33 -7.61 -5.85
C PRO A 103 0.63 -7.63 -7.21
N MET A 104 -0.40 -6.79 -7.49
CA MET A 104 -1.23 -7.01 -8.68
C MET A 104 -0.60 -6.48 -9.99
N ILE A 105 -0.08 -5.25 -10.00
CA ILE A 105 0.66 -4.74 -11.17
C ILE A 105 2.05 -5.36 -11.21
N VAL A 106 2.75 -5.39 -10.08
CA VAL A 106 4.07 -6.04 -9.96
C VAL A 106 3.88 -7.31 -9.12
N GLY A 107 3.75 -8.44 -9.80
CA GLY A 107 3.29 -9.72 -9.25
C GLY A 107 4.40 -10.54 -8.59
N SER A 108 5.06 -10.03 -7.55
CA SER A 108 5.99 -10.82 -6.76
C SER A 108 5.31 -12.04 -6.11
N ASN A 109 6.09 -13.10 -5.85
CA ASN A 109 5.57 -14.29 -5.19
C ASN A 109 5.42 -14.04 -3.67
N GLU A 110 4.24 -13.63 -3.23
CA GLU A 110 3.92 -13.31 -1.84
C GLU A 110 4.12 -14.51 -0.88
N ARG A 111 3.92 -15.74 -1.39
CA ARG A 111 4.13 -16.97 -0.62
C ARG A 111 5.59 -17.22 -0.25
N LEU A 112 6.51 -16.64 -1.00
CA LEU A 112 7.95 -16.72 -0.73
C LEU A 112 8.48 -15.39 -0.19
N HIS A 113 7.95 -14.27 -0.65
CA HIS A 113 8.50 -12.93 -0.45
C HIS A 113 7.40 -11.94 -0.02
N ALA A 114 6.70 -12.22 1.09
CA ALA A 114 5.63 -11.37 1.59
C ALA A 114 6.05 -9.89 1.80
N TRP A 115 7.33 -9.64 2.05
CA TRP A 115 7.86 -8.29 2.19
C TRP A 115 7.84 -7.46 0.89
N MET A 116 7.81 -8.11 -0.29
CA MET A 116 7.69 -7.43 -1.58
C MET A 116 6.24 -7.08 -1.92
N ASP A 117 5.31 -7.67 -1.25
CA ASP A 117 3.90 -7.36 -1.28
C ASP A 117 3.59 -6.33 -0.18
N GLU A 118 3.48 -6.76 1.04
CA GLU A 118 3.07 -5.97 2.19
C GLU A 118 4.03 -4.83 2.54
N GLY A 119 5.32 -5.08 2.41
CA GLY A 119 6.35 -4.09 2.72
C GLY A 119 6.42 -2.97 1.70
N PHE A 120 6.32 -3.29 0.41
CA PHE A 120 6.25 -2.27 -0.65
C PHE A 120 4.95 -1.47 -0.54
N ASN A 121 3.85 -2.16 -0.29
CA ASN A 121 2.57 -1.53 -0.08
C ASN A 121 2.59 -0.60 1.13
N THR A 122 3.05 -1.07 2.29
CA THR A 122 3.19 -0.23 3.50
C THR A 122 4.07 1.00 3.25
N PHE A 123 5.15 0.85 2.49
CA PHE A 123 6.03 1.97 2.13
C PHE A 123 5.31 3.03 1.29
N ILE A 124 4.55 2.64 0.26
CA ILE A 124 3.80 3.62 -0.56
C ILE A 124 2.63 4.24 0.21
N ASN A 125 2.01 3.51 1.15
CA ASN A 125 0.95 4.02 2.03
C ASN A 125 1.45 5.15 2.95
N GLU A 126 2.66 5.04 3.51
CA GLU A 126 3.25 6.12 4.31
C GLU A 126 3.35 7.42 3.50
N ILE A 127 3.81 7.32 2.25
CA ILE A 127 3.95 8.48 1.35
C ILE A 127 2.57 9.04 0.99
N SER A 128 1.61 8.19 0.67
CA SER A 128 0.24 8.59 0.36
C SER A 128 -0.42 9.34 1.53
N THR A 129 -0.29 8.80 2.74
CA THR A 129 -0.87 9.39 3.96
C THR A 129 -0.30 10.77 4.29
N ILE A 130 1.00 11.00 4.04
CA ILE A 130 1.62 12.32 4.18
C ILE A 130 0.98 13.35 3.23
N HIS A 131 0.61 12.91 2.03
CA HIS A 131 0.03 13.79 1.00
C HIS A 131 -1.47 13.95 1.10
N PHE A 132 -2.19 12.99 1.67
CA PHE A 132 -3.64 13.04 1.76
C PHE A 132 -4.11 14.24 2.57
N ASN A 133 -4.88 15.15 1.92
CA ASN A 133 -5.41 16.37 2.52
C ASN A 133 -4.38 17.13 3.38
N LYS A 134 -3.14 17.26 2.88
CA LYS A 134 -2.01 17.89 3.60
C LYS A 134 -1.65 17.20 4.92
N GLY A 135 -1.77 15.89 4.96
CA GLY A 135 -1.43 15.08 6.11
C GLY A 135 -2.54 14.97 7.17
N GLU A 136 -3.80 15.04 6.77
CA GLU A 136 -4.96 14.95 7.69
C GLU A 136 -4.83 13.80 8.70
N TYR A 137 -4.35 12.63 8.26
CA TYR A 137 -4.17 11.46 9.10
C TYR A 137 -2.71 11.11 9.36
N HIS A 138 -1.80 11.97 8.89
CA HIS A 138 -0.39 11.74 9.15
C HIS A 138 -0.12 11.90 10.65
N ARG A 139 0.32 10.82 11.25
CA ARG A 139 0.84 10.82 12.63
C ARG A 139 2.36 10.77 12.54
N SER A 140 3.05 11.70 13.17
CA SER A 140 4.48 11.56 13.41
C SER A 140 4.67 10.37 14.33
N TYR A 141 4.90 9.20 13.75
CA TYR A 141 5.05 7.98 14.53
C TYR A 141 6.31 8.07 15.39
N GLY A 142 6.15 7.78 16.67
CA GLY A 142 7.25 7.34 17.53
C GLY A 142 7.80 5.96 17.08
N THR A 143 7.79 5.70 15.80
CA THR A 143 8.13 4.46 15.12
C THR A 143 9.58 4.06 15.33
N LYS A 144 10.48 5.02 15.58
CA LYS A 144 11.88 4.69 15.89
C LYS A 144 11.98 3.75 17.11
N ASN A 145 11.24 3.98 18.18
CA ASN A 145 11.33 3.15 19.39
C ASN A 145 10.71 1.76 19.19
N PHE A 146 9.58 1.67 18.52
CA PHE A 146 8.92 0.39 18.25
C PHE A 146 9.74 -0.49 17.32
N LEU A 147 10.22 0.07 16.21
CA LEU A 147 11.07 -0.64 15.26
C LEU A 147 12.45 -0.95 15.86
N THR A 148 13.02 -0.05 16.67
CA THR A 148 14.29 -0.29 17.35
C THR A 148 14.19 -1.48 18.28
N GLN A 149 13.12 -1.58 19.10
CA GLN A 149 12.89 -2.73 19.97
C GLN A 149 12.71 -4.03 19.17
N ALA A 150 12.01 -3.98 18.04
CA ALA A 150 11.86 -5.13 17.17
C ALA A 150 13.19 -5.54 16.51
N LEU A 151 13.98 -4.58 16.01
CA LEU A 151 15.26 -4.84 15.36
C LEU A 151 16.28 -5.51 16.29
N PHE A 152 16.26 -5.18 17.58
CA PHE A 152 17.14 -5.79 18.59
C PHE A 152 16.59 -7.10 19.18
N ASN A 153 15.43 -7.59 18.71
CA ASN A 153 14.90 -8.85 19.16
C ASN A 153 15.63 -10.02 18.45
N PRO A 154 16.48 -10.79 19.15
CA PRO A 154 17.26 -11.87 18.53
C PRO A 154 16.40 -13.05 18.08
N SER A 155 15.12 -13.07 18.42
CA SER A 155 14.19 -14.14 18.03
C SER A 155 13.45 -13.86 16.71
N LEU A 156 13.64 -12.68 16.11
CA LEU A 156 13.03 -12.36 14.82
C LEU A 156 13.75 -13.07 13.68
N GLU A 157 12.98 -13.67 12.82
CA GLU A 157 13.46 -14.26 11.58
C GLU A 157 13.97 -13.17 10.62
N PRO A 158 14.85 -13.48 9.66
CA PRO A 158 15.19 -12.54 8.58
C PRO A 158 13.99 -12.13 7.74
N VAL A 159 13.95 -10.89 7.25
CA VAL A 159 12.89 -10.39 6.35
C VAL A 159 12.73 -11.27 5.11
N MET A 160 13.83 -11.82 4.61
CA MET A 160 13.83 -12.70 3.43
C MET A 160 13.32 -14.13 3.71
N SER A 161 12.90 -14.43 4.93
CA SER A 161 12.29 -15.73 5.25
C SER A 161 10.93 -15.86 4.54
N SER A 162 10.63 -17.08 4.08
CA SER A 162 9.28 -17.39 3.60
C SER A 162 8.27 -17.26 4.75
N PRO A 163 7.06 -16.70 4.51
CA PRO A 163 6.02 -16.55 5.52
C PRO A 163 5.69 -17.82 6.31
N GLN A 164 5.76 -18.99 5.65
CA GLN A 164 5.53 -20.29 6.33
C GLN A 164 6.58 -20.61 7.41
N ASN A 165 7.74 -19.97 7.37
CA ASN A 165 8.83 -20.14 8.34
C ASN A 165 8.87 -19.01 9.37
N MET A 166 7.97 -18.03 9.28
CA MET A 166 7.82 -16.96 10.25
C MET A 166 6.83 -17.37 11.35
N ARG A 167 7.09 -16.95 12.57
CA ARG A 167 6.09 -17.05 13.63
C ARG A 167 4.98 -16.04 13.35
N GLU A 168 3.72 -16.45 13.51
CA GLU A 168 2.55 -15.61 13.26
C GLU A 168 2.66 -14.21 13.90
N ARG A 169 3.08 -14.14 15.17
CA ARG A 169 3.29 -12.86 15.88
C ARG A 169 4.38 -11.96 15.32
N HIS A 170 5.23 -12.47 14.41
CA HIS A 170 6.32 -11.73 13.79
C HIS A 170 5.97 -11.24 12.37
N ILE A 171 4.91 -11.75 11.76
CA ILE A 171 4.53 -11.45 10.37
C ILE A 171 4.36 -9.94 10.17
N GLY A 172 3.62 -9.25 11.04
CA GLY A 172 3.43 -7.81 10.95
C GLY A 172 4.75 -7.01 10.94
N TYR A 173 5.76 -7.45 11.69
CA TYR A 173 7.07 -6.82 11.66
C TYR A 173 7.86 -7.13 10.40
N LEU A 174 7.86 -8.38 9.97
CA LEU A 174 8.76 -8.88 8.94
C LEU A 174 8.22 -8.68 7.53
N ALA A 175 6.90 -8.77 7.34
CA ALA A 175 6.30 -8.56 6.05
C ALA A 175 5.96 -7.08 5.80
N TYR A 176 5.52 -6.32 6.79
CA TYR A 176 5.01 -4.96 6.67
C TYR A 176 6.03 -3.89 7.09
N TYR A 177 6.27 -3.75 8.40
CA TYR A 177 6.93 -2.56 8.95
C TYR A 177 8.43 -2.51 8.71
N LYS A 178 9.15 -3.62 8.93
CA LYS A 178 10.60 -3.64 8.79
C LYS A 178 11.05 -3.41 7.34
N PRO A 179 10.46 -4.07 6.32
CA PRO A 179 10.80 -3.78 4.93
C PRO A 179 10.38 -2.37 4.50
N ALA A 180 9.21 -1.87 4.88
CA ALA A 180 8.81 -0.49 4.59
C ALA A 180 9.80 0.52 5.18
N TYR A 181 10.25 0.30 6.41
CA TYR A 181 11.24 1.15 7.05
C TYR A 181 12.61 1.06 6.38
N ALA A 182 13.03 -0.13 5.95
CA ALA A 182 14.27 -0.30 5.18
C ALA A 182 14.21 0.45 3.84
N LEU A 183 13.10 0.38 3.13
CA LEU A 183 12.87 1.16 1.91
C LEU A 183 12.90 2.67 2.18
N ARG A 184 12.36 3.11 3.32
CA ARG A 184 12.43 4.51 3.72
C ARG A 184 13.87 4.96 3.99
N ILE A 185 14.67 4.16 4.69
CA ILE A 185 16.10 4.46 4.88
C ILE A 185 16.83 4.52 3.53
N LEU A 186 16.58 3.55 2.66
CA LEU A 186 17.16 3.51 1.32
C LEU A 186 16.82 4.78 0.53
N ARG A 187 15.56 5.22 0.62
CA ARG A 187 15.06 6.42 -0.04
C ARG A 187 15.58 7.71 0.57
N GLU A 188 15.50 7.86 1.90
CA GLU A 188 15.74 9.16 2.56
C GLU A 188 17.23 9.39 2.88
N GLU A 189 17.96 8.32 3.24
CA GLU A 189 19.29 8.45 3.84
C GLU A 189 20.41 7.96 2.89
N ILE A 190 20.13 6.99 2.02
CA ILE A 190 21.18 6.37 1.20
C ILE A 190 21.18 6.94 -0.21
N ILE A 191 20.06 6.84 -0.94
CA ILE A 191 19.97 7.21 -2.36
C ILE A 191 19.57 8.69 -2.55
N GLY A 192 18.68 9.18 -1.71
CA GLY A 192 17.97 10.44 -1.86
C GLY A 192 16.60 10.27 -2.53
N PRO A 193 15.56 10.98 -2.04
CA PRO A 193 14.17 10.77 -2.43
C PRO A 193 13.91 10.88 -3.93
N GLU A 194 14.52 11.87 -4.59
CA GLU A 194 14.30 12.12 -6.01
C GLU A 194 14.83 10.97 -6.88
N ARG A 195 16.05 10.53 -6.62
CA ARG A 195 16.71 9.44 -7.37
C ARG A 195 16.01 8.11 -7.09
N PHE A 196 15.70 7.84 -5.83
CA PHE A 196 14.99 6.61 -5.45
C PHE A 196 13.60 6.56 -6.09
N ASP A 197 12.81 7.63 -6.04
CA ASP A 197 11.46 7.66 -6.60
C ASP A 197 11.46 7.44 -8.11
N VAL A 198 12.49 7.90 -8.82
CA VAL A 198 12.68 7.60 -10.25
C VAL A 198 12.99 6.12 -10.46
N ALA A 199 13.96 5.58 -9.73
CA ALA A 199 14.35 4.16 -9.82
C ALA A 199 13.19 3.22 -9.46
N PHE A 200 12.41 3.56 -8.45
CA PHE A 200 11.27 2.77 -8.00
C PHE A 200 10.12 2.78 -9.04
N ARG A 201 9.87 3.93 -9.69
CA ARG A 201 8.95 3.96 -10.85
C ARG A 201 9.43 3.09 -11.99
N LYS A 202 10.73 3.13 -12.31
CA LYS A 202 11.34 2.27 -13.34
C LYS A 202 11.20 0.79 -12.99
N TYR A 203 11.38 0.44 -11.72
CA TYR A 203 11.11 -0.92 -11.26
C TYR A 203 9.67 -1.34 -11.55
N ILE A 204 8.68 -0.51 -11.21
CA ILE A 204 7.27 -0.80 -11.49
C ILE A 204 7.03 -0.91 -13.01
N GLU A 205 7.56 0.03 -13.81
CA GLU A 205 7.42 0.01 -15.28
C GLU A 205 8.00 -1.26 -15.91
N TYR A 206 9.21 -1.68 -15.51
CA TYR A 206 9.88 -2.86 -16.07
C TYR A 206 9.20 -4.16 -15.68
N TRP A 207 8.62 -4.20 -14.47
CA TRP A 207 8.04 -5.40 -13.92
C TRP A 207 6.50 -5.41 -13.90
N ALA A 208 5.86 -4.38 -14.47
CA ALA A 208 4.41 -4.37 -14.64
C ALA A 208 3.93 -5.63 -15.36
N TYR A 209 2.99 -6.33 -14.74
CA TYR A 209 2.40 -7.60 -15.20
C TYR A 209 3.39 -8.76 -15.34
N LYS A 210 4.48 -8.71 -14.58
CA LYS A 210 5.51 -9.75 -14.48
C LYS A 210 5.73 -10.14 -13.02
N HIS A 211 6.60 -11.13 -12.81
CA HIS A 211 6.82 -11.76 -11.50
C HIS A 211 8.29 -11.62 -11.06
N PRO A 212 8.70 -10.43 -10.57
CA PRO A 212 10.07 -10.20 -10.13
C PRO A 212 10.40 -10.95 -8.85
N THR A 213 11.68 -11.27 -8.72
CA THR A 213 12.31 -11.77 -7.50
C THR A 213 12.94 -10.62 -6.70
N PRO A 214 13.36 -10.86 -5.43
CA PRO A 214 14.15 -9.88 -4.68
C PRO A 214 15.37 -9.36 -5.44
N ASN A 215 16.09 -10.26 -6.12
CA ASN A 215 17.26 -9.87 -6.90
C ASN A 215 16.93 -8.91 -8.05
N ASP A 216 15.78 -9.05 -8.67
CA ASP A 216 15.34 -8.17 -9.74
C ASP A 216 15.05 -6.76 -9.20
N PHE A 217 14.50 -6.66 -8.00
CA PHE A 217 14.31 -5.37 -7.33
C PHE A 217 15.67 -4.70 -7.05
N PHE A 218 16.56 -5.36 -6.33
CA PHE A 218 17.85 -4.75 -5.97
C PHE A 218 18.66 -4.37 -7.21
N ARG A 219 18.78 -5.26 -8.22
CA ARG A 219 19.47 -4.95 -9.47
C ARG A 219 18.85 -3.77 -10.21
N THR A 220 17.52 -3.64 -10.20
CA THR A 220 16.89 -2.49 -10.86
C THR A 220 17.26 -1.21 -10.13
N ILE A 221 17.17 -1.19 -8.78
CA ILE A 221 17.54 0.00 -8.01
C ILE A 221 19.02 0.35 -8.21
N GLU A 222 19.93 -0.63 -8.14
CA GLU A 222 21.37 -0.42 -8.39
C GLU A 222 21.64 0.17 -9.79
N ASN A 223 21.02 -0.41 -10.81
CA ASN A 223 21.22 0.04 -12.21
C ASN A 223 20.69 1.47 -12.43
N GLU A 224 19.53 1.80 -11.89
CA GLU A 224 18.90 3.11 -12.08
C GLU A 224 19.53 4.21 -11.23
N THR A 225 20.14 3.86 -10.10
CA THR A 225 20.75 4.83 -9.19
C THR A 225 22.27 4.91 -9.28
N GLY A 226 22.93 3.86 -9.74
CA GLY A 226 24.38 3.70 -9.72
C GLY A 226 24.95 3.42 -8.32
N GLU A 227 24.08 3.16 -7.32
CA GLU A 227 24.51 2.80 -5.97
C GLU A 227 24.79 1.29 -5.89
N ASN A 228 25.76 0.91 -5.06
CA ASN A 228 26.03 -0.48 -4.71
C ASN A 228 25.30 -0.79 -3.39
N LEU A 229 24.38 -1.74 -3.42
CA LEU A 229 23.57 -2.13 -2.27
C LEU A 229 24.04 -3.44 -1.59
N ASN A 230 25.23 -3.96 -2.01
CA ASN A 230 25.83 -5.17 -1.41
C ASN A 230 26.62 -4.88 -0.14
#